data_67685c82491b177cea6f969eba16ee62
#
_entry.id   67685c82491b177cea6f969eba16ee62
#
_cell.length_a   1.000
_cell.length_b   1.000
_cell.length_c   1.000
_cell.angle_alpha   90.00
_cell.angle_beta   90.00
_cell.angle_gamma   90.00
#
_symmetry.space_group_name_H-M   'P 1'
#
loop_
_entity.id
_entity.type
_entity.pdbx_description
1 polymer ?
#
loop_
_entity_poly.entity_id
_entity_poly.type
_entity_poly.pdbx_seq_one_letter_code
_entity_poly.pdbx_strand_id
1 'polypeptide(L)'
;LAKGLLFNWSMSSNNQSETTAVPYTIATGYFVKNTFPANQLQCIIIKNQEDLDSILGMAATMGATGRPTEINFGRQYAIACIYPATDRDITLRPISLFSSGKEVRLQIQLKSGAQQSYTTVPLLLLAVKGKPPLTFKWEQLILP
;
A
#
# COMPACT_ATOMS: atom_id res chain seq x y z
N LEU A 1 -10.34 9.66 -16.98
CA LEU A 1 -9.01 9.13 -17.15
C LEU A 1 -8.20 9.32 -15.89
N ALA A 2 -7.23 8.47 -15.72
CA ALA A 2 -6.35 8.56 -14.57
C ALA A 2 -5.68 9.92 -14.46
N LYS A 3 -5.34 10.52 -15.57
CA LYS A 3 -4.78 11.86 -15.61
C LYS A 3 -5.68 12.89 -14.96
N GLY A 4 -6.97 12.73 -15.15
CA GLY A 4 -7.91 13.67 -14.59
C GLY A 4 -7.91 13.66 -13.07
N LEU A 5 -7.79 12.48 -12.50
CA LEU A 5 -7.73 12.35 -11.04
C LEU A 5 -6.48 12.99 -10.48
N LEU A 6 -5.34 12.71 -11.10
CA LEU A 6 -4.08 13.32 -10.68
C LEU A 6 -4.15 14.83 -10.81
N PHE A 7 -4.69 15.28 -11.91
CA PHE A 7 -4.80 16.69 -12.16
C PHE A 7 -5.67 17.37 -11.11
N ASN A 8 -6.78 16.74 -10.77
CA ASN A 8 -7.66 17.31 -9.75
C ASN A 8 -6.98 17.44 -8.41
N TRP A 9 -6.20 16.45 -8.02
CA TRP A 9 -5.45 16.55 -6.78
C TRP A 9 -4.46 17.71 -6.84
N SER A 10 -3.76 17.84 -7.95
CA SER A 10 -2.81 18.94 -8.12
C SER A 10 -3.50 20.29 -8.07
N MET A 11 -4.63 20.38 -8.72
CA MET A 11 -5.36 21.63 -8.77
C MET A 11 -5.86 22.06 -7.41
N SER A 12 -6.29 21.12 -6.60
CA SER A 12 -6.83 21.45 -5.29
C SER A 12 -5.78 22.02 -4.35
N SER A 13 -4.51 21.80 -4.66
CA SER A 13 -3.43 22.27 -3.80
C SER A 13 -2.59 23.37 -4.45
N ASN A 14 -3.06 23.92 -5.54
CA ASN A 14 -2.23 24.80 -6.34
C ASN A 14 -1.86 26.11 -5.68
N ASN A 15 -2.58 26.53 -4.66
CA ASN A 15 -2.36 27.85 -4.12
C ASN A 15 -1.14 27.95 -3.24
N GLN A 16 -0.88 26.93 -2.47
CA GLN A 16 0.14 27.06 -1.44
C GLN A 16 0.80 25.77 -1.08
N SER A 17 0.18 24.68 -1.39
CA SER A 17 0.72 23.41 -0.99
C SER A 17 1.66 22.90 -2.03
N GLU A 18 2.80 22.52 -1.59
CA GLU A 18 3.73 21.84 -2.45
C GLU A 18 3.44 20.36 -2.41
N THR A 19 3.23 19.79 -3.56
CA THR A 19 3.05 18.36 -3.69
C THR A 19 4.42 17.74 -3.88
N THR A 20 4.81 16.92 -2.93
CA THR A 20 6.15 16.33 -2.90
C THR A 20 6.03 14.81 -2.99
N ALA A 21 6.80 14.23 -3.89
CA ALA A 21 6.89 12.78 -3.97
C ALA A 21 7.49 12.23 -2.68
N VAL A 22 6.90 11.17 -2.16
CA VAL A 22 7.35 10.56 -0.92
C VAL A 22 8.11 9.28 -1.25
N PRO A 23 9.35 9.16 -0.79
CA PRO A 23 10.13 7.93 -1.03
C PRO A 23 9.52 6.74 -0.31
N TYR A 24 9.50 5.61 -0.98
CA TYR A 24 9.02 4.37 -0.41
C TYR A 24 9.70 3.20 -1.08
N THR A 25 9.64 2.05 -0.43
CA THR A 25 10.05 0.78 -1.03
C THR A 25 8.91 -0.21 -0.89
N ILE A 26 8.84 -1.15 -1.81
CA ILE A 26 7.84 -2.21 -1.72
C ILE A 26 8.42 -3.28 -0.81
N ALA A 27 7.73 -3.55 0.28
CA ALA A 27 8.14 -4.56 1.24
C ALA A 27 7.56 -5.90 0.83
N THR A 28 8.39 -6.93 0.87
CA THR A 28 8.01 -8.28 0.47
C THR A 28 8.22 -9.26 1.62
N GLY A 29 7.65 -10.45 1.47
CA GLY A 29 7.82 -11.49 2.47
C GLY A 29 6.78 -11.46 3.58
N TYR A 30 5.63 -10.87 3.32
CA TYR A 30 4.53 -10.79 4.28
C TYR A 30 3.25 -11.35 3.70
N PHE A 31 2.35 -11.76 4.57
CA PHE A 31 1.01 -12.18 4.18
C PHE A 31 0.00 -11.64 5.18
N VAL A 32 -1.25 -11.53 4.74
CA VAL A 32 -2.32 -11.04 5.62
C VAL A 32 -2.83 -12.17 6.50
N LYS A 33 -2.86 -11.94 7.81
CA LYS A 33 -3.30 -12.96 8.76
C LYS A 33 -4.79 -13.24 8.62
N ASN A 34 -5.17 -14.49 8.91
CA ASN A 34 -6.56 -14.92 8.83
C ASN A 34 -7.48 -14.14 9.76
N THR A 35 -6.93 -13.58 10.81
CA THR A 35 -7.71 -12.81 11.78
C THR A 35 -8.06 -11.42 11.29
N PHE A 36 -7.46 -10.96 10.22
CA PHE A 36 -7.75 -9.64 9.68
C PHE A 36 -8.97 -9.73 8.74
N PRO A 37 -10.00 -8.89 8.96
CA PRO A 37 -11.21 -8.95 8.13
C PRO A 37 -10.99 -8.24 6.79
N ALA A 38 -10.60 -8.99 5.78
CA ALA A 38 -10.37 -8.46 4.44
C ALA A 38 -11.66 -8.55 3.62
N ASN A 39 -12.59 -7.64 3.87
CA ASN A 39 -13.91 -7.66 3.23
C ASN A 39 -14.00 -6.79 1.99
N GLN A 40 -13.09 -5.85 1.84
CA GLN A 40 -13.07 -4.95 0.70
C GLN A 40 -11.65 -4.43 0.52
N LEU A 41 -11.37 -3.93 -0.67
CA LEU A 41 -10.08 -3.29 -0.91
C LEU A 41 -9.92 -2.11 0.03
N GLN A 42 -8.81 -2.06 0.73
CA GLN A 42 -8.53 -0.98 1.66
C GLN A 42 -7.03 -0.78 1.78
N CYS A 43 -6.64 0.46 2.03
CA CYS A 43 -5.26 0.79 2.32
C CYS A 43 -5.22 1.44 3.69
N ILE A 44 -4.36 0.93 4.56
CA ILE A 44 -4.29 1.39 5.94
C ILE A 44 -2.87 1.77 6.29
N ILE A 45 -2.74 2.68 7.24
CA ILE A 45 -1.46 3.11 7.79
C ILE A 45 -1.10 2.22 8.96
N ILE A 46 0.13 1.73 8.95
CA ILE A 46 0.69 0.94 10.05
C ILE A 46 1.84 1.74 10.65
N LYS A 47 1.74 2.05 11.93
CA LYS A 47 2.64 3.00 12.58
C LYS A 47 3.72 2.37 13.43
N ASN A 48 3.58 1.10 13.78
CA ASN A 48 4.52 0.45 14.68
C ASN A 48 4.55 -1.06 14.42
N GLN A 49 5.52 -1.71 15.03
CA GLN A 49 5.73 -3.14 14.83
C GLN A 49 4.58 -3.96 15.37
N GLU A 50 4.00 -3.55 16.48
CA GLU A 50 2.90 -4.28 17.09
C GLU A 50 1.69 -4.34 16.16
N ASP A 51 1.36 -3.20 15.54
CA ASP A 51 0.27 -3.14 14.59
C ASP A 51 0.57 -3.98 13.35
N LEU A 52 1.81 -3.93 12.89
CA LEU A 52 2.21 -4.75 11.74
C LEU A 52 2.01 -6.23 12.05
N ASP A 53 2.48 -6.65 13.22
CA ASP A 53 2.41 -8.06 13.61
C ASP A 53 0.97 -8.53 13.83
N SER A 54 0.06 -7.62 14.18
CA SER A 54 -1.33 -7.99 14.41
C SER A 54 -2.08 -8.24 13.10
N ILE A 55 -1.63 -7.64 12.02
CA ILE A 55 -2.31 -7.71 10.71
C ILE A 55 -1.59 -8.66 9.77
N LEU A 56 -0.27 -8.64 9.78
CA LEU A 56 0.54 -9.37 8.83
C LEU A 56 1.44 -10.39 9.52
N GLY A 57 1.68 -11.49 8.83
CA GLY A 57 2.66 -12.47 9.26
C GLY A 57 3.82 -12.48 8.29
N MET A 58 4.94 -13.00 8.75
CA MET A 58 6.12 -13.14 7.90
C MET A 58 6.04 -14.45 7.16
N ALA A 59 6.15 -14.37 5.84
CA ALA A 59 6.15 -15.57 5.01
C ALA A 59 7.53 -16.19 5.04
N ALA A 60 7.57 -17.50 5.29
CA ALA A 60 8.81 -18.24 5.18
C ALA A 60 9.12 -18.40 3.70
N THR A 61 10.26 -17.90 3.26
CA THR A 61 10.66 -18.05 1.88
C THR A 61 11.91 -18.92 1.80
N MET A 62 12.03 -19.58 0.69
CA MET A 62 13.18 -20.45 0.47
C MET A 62 14.31 -19.65 -0.17
N GLY A 63 15.51 -19.95 0.20
CA GLY A 63 16.69 -19.35 -0.42
C GLY A 63 17.38 -18.31 0.45
N ALA A 64 18.55 -17.92 0.02
CA ALA A 64 19.44 -17.08 0.81
C ALA A 64 18.90 -15.66 1.01
N THR A 65 18.08 -15.19 0.07
CA THR A 65 17.55 -13.84 0.12
C THR A 65 16.09 -13.82 0.57
N GLY A 66 15.61 -14.94 1.10
CA GLY A 66 14.19 -15.07 1.39
C GLY A 66 13.73 -14.46 2.70
N ARG A 67 14.29 -13.35 3.09
CA ARG A 67 13.88 -12.66 4.32
C ARG A 67 12.84 -11.61 4.03
N PRO A 68 11.85 -11.45 4.92
CA PRO A 68 10.94 -10.32 4.79
C PRO A 68 11.68 -9.00 4.86
N THR A 69 11.20 -8.03 4.11
CA THR A 69 11.76 -6.69 4.15
C THR A 69 11.58 -6.11 5.55
N GLU A 70 12.65 -5.64 6.14
CA GLU A 70 12.57 -4.99 7.43
C GLU A 70 12.01 -3.59 7.29
N ILE A 71 11.10 -3.22 8.21
CA ILE A 71 10.55 -1.88 8.27
C ILE A 71 10.99 -1.27 9.59
N ASN A 72 11.73 -0.18 9.51
CA ASN A 72 12.25 0.50 10.69
C ASN A 72 11.27 1.58 11.12
N PHE A 73 10.40 1.24 12.08
CA PHE A 73 9.37 2.17 12.53
C PHE A 73 9.91 3.39 13.30
N GLY A 74 11.21 3.43 13.56
CA GLY A 74 11.83 4.64 14.06
C GLY A 74 12.02 5.70 13.00
N ARG A 75 12.02 5.29 11.73
CA ARG A 75 12.27 6.19 10.59
C ARG A 75 11.25 6.06 9.48
N GLN A 76 10.40 5.05 9.57
CA GLN A 76 9.45 4.72 8.52
C GLN A 76 8.11 4.39 9.14
N TYR A 77 7.11 4.38 8.29
CA TYR A 77 5.83 3.78 8.60
C TYR A 77 5.45 2.91 7.41
N ALA A 78 4.36 2.17 7.53
CA ALA A 78 3.96 1.29 6.45
C ALA A 78 2.57 1.64 5.97
N ILE A 79 2.31 1.35 4.70
CA ILE A 79 0.99 1.40 4.10
C ILE A 79 0.69 0.00 3.59
N ALA A 80 -0.39 -0.59 4.07
CA ALA A 80 -0.81 -1.92 3.63
C ALA A 80 -2.09 -1.78 2.83
N CYS A 81 -2.04 -2.17 1.56
CA CYS A 81 -3.21 -2.22 0.70
C CYS A 81 -3.61 -3.68 0.57
N ILE A 82 -4.84 -3.99 0.97
CA ILE A 82 -5.29 -5.37 1.11
C ILE A 82 -6.56 -5.56 0.30
N TYR A 83 -6.56 -6.57 -0.55
CA TYR A 83 -7.70 -6.93 -1.38
C TYR A 83 -8.42 -8.14 -0.76
N PRO A 84 -9.71 -8.27 -0.92
CA PRO A 84 -10.43 -9.42 -0.37
C PRO A 84 -9.91 -10.76 -0.87
N ALA A 85 -10.10 -11.80 -0.09
CA ALA A 85 -9.71 -13.15 -0.50
C ALA A 85 -10.30 -13.48 -1.87
N THR A 86 -9.48 -14.01 -2.74
CA THR A 86 -9.87 -14.26 -4.13
C THR A 86 -9.08 -15.42 -4.71
N ASP A 87 -9.69 -16.12 -5.66
CA ASP A 87 -8.99 -17.13 -6.41
C ASP A 87 -8.47 -16.59 -7.76
N ARG A 88 -8.56 -15.28 -7.95
CA ARG A 88 -7.97 -14.64 -9.13
C ARG A 88 -6.59 -14.12 -8.82
N ASP A 89 -5.76 -14.07 -9.85
CA ASP A 89 -4.44 -13.47 -9.73
C ASP A 89 -4.58 -11.95 -9.75
N ILE A 90 -4.64 -11.36 -8.57
CA ILE A 90 -4.79 -9.92 -8.41
C ILE A 90 -3.45 -9.32 -8.04
N THR A 91 -3.04 -8.32 -8.78
CA THR A 91 -1.81 -7.56 -8.49
C THR A 91 -2.18 -6.14 -8.14
N LEU A 92 -1.67 -5.66 -7.01
CA LEU A 92 -1.82 -4.28 -6.58
C LEU A 92 -0.49 -3.58 -6.78
N ARG A 93 -0.49 -2.43 -7.45
CA ARG A 93 0.73 -1.70 -7.75
C ARG A 93 0.60 -0.25 -7.32
N PRO A 94 1.65 0.31 -6.71
CA PRO A 94 1.64 1.73 -6.41
C PRO A 94 1.89 2.51 -7.68
N ILE A 95 1.09 3.54 -7.91
CA ILE A 95 1.26 4.44 -9.05
C ILE A 95 1.98 5.69 -8.60
N SER A 96 1.53 6.27 -7.50
CA SER A 96 2.18 7.46 -6.97
C SER A 96 1.89 7.59 -5.49
N LEU A 97 2.84 8.17 -4.79
CA LEU A 97 2.70 8.50 -3.38
C LEU A 97 3.30 9.89 -3.19
N PHE A 98 2.48 10.80 -2.71
CA PHE A 98 2.98 12.16 -2.50
C PHE A 98 2.29 12.80 -1.31
N SER A 99 2.94 13.81 -0.78
CA SER A 99 2.43 14.55 0.36
C SER A 99 2.12 15.98 -0.02
N SER A 100 1.14 16.55 0.67
CA SER A 100 0.75 17.92 0.52
C SER A 100 0.36 18.40 1.92
N GLY A 101 1.22 19.20 2.53
CA GLY A 101 1.02 19.58 3.91
C GLY A 101 1.11 18.38 4.83
N LYS A 102 0.04 18.13 5.58
CA LYS A 102 -0.02 17.01 6.53
C LYS A 102 -0.74 15.80 5.97
N GLU A 103 -1.08 15.86 4.71
CA GLU A 103 -1.82 14.79 4.06
C GLU A 103 -0.89 14.00 3.12
N VAL A 104 -1.05 12.70 3.13
CA VAL A 104 -0.37 11.82 2.19
C VAL A 104 -1.43 11.14 1.34
N ARG A 105 -1.18 11.10 0.04
CA ARG A 105 -2.09 10.49 -0.93
C ARG A 105 -1.39 9.40 -1.70
N LEU A 106 -2.08 8.27 -1.80
CA LEU A 106 -1.58 7.11 -2.53
C LEU A 106 -2.54 6.79 -3.66
N GLN A 107 -1.97 6.54 -4.83
CA GLN A 107 -2.73 6.04 -5.97
C GLN A 107 -2.22 4.65 -6.29
N ILE A 108 -3.14 3.71 -6.43
CA ILE A 108 -2.80 2.32 -6.74
C ILE A 108 -3.52 1.89 -7.99
N GLN A 109 -2.95 0.89 -8.64
CA GLN A 109 -3.57 0.23 -9.78
C GLN A 109 -3.83 -1.22 -9.40
N LEU A 110 -5.01 -1.70 -9.77
CA LEU A 110 -5.35 -3.10 -9.59
C LEU A 110 -5.37 -3.77 -10.95
N LYS A 111 -4.70 -4.90 -11.04
CA LYS A 111 -4.70 -5.68 -12.26
C LYS A 111 -5.20 -7.08 -11.95
N SER A 112 -6.20 -7.53 -12.71
CA SER A 112 -6.78 -8.84 -12.53
C SER A 112 -6.28 -9.78 -13.62
N GLY A 113 -5.78 -10.92 -13.19
CA GLY A 113 -5.30 -11.95 -14.08
C GLY A 113 -6.22 -13.16 -14.10
N ALA A 114 -5.64 -14.32 -14.39
CA ALA A 114 -6.39 -15.55 -14.55
C ALA A 114 -6.87 -16.11 -13.22
N GLN A 115 -7.87 -16.96 -13.28
CA GLN A 115 -8.32 -17.70 -12.12
C GLN A 115 -7.27 -18.74 -11.75
N GLN A 116 -7.05 -18.90 -10.44
CA GLN A 116 -6.08 -19.84 -9.90
C GLN A 116 -6.80 -20.97 -9.18
N SER A 117 -6.06 -22.02 -8.89
CA SER A 117 -6.61 -23.17 -8.17
C SER A 117 -6.59 -22.99 -6.66
N TYR A 118 -6.18 -21.83 -6.17
CA TYR A 118 -6.07 -21.55 -4.74
C TYR A 118 -6.54 -20.12 -4.47
N THR A 119 -6.83 -19.86 -3.19
CA THR A 119 -7.32 -18.55 -2.75
C THR A 119 -6.20 -17.83 -2.03
N THR A 120 -6.07 -16.55 -2.33
CA THR A 120 -5.09 -15.68 -1.66
C THR A 120 -5.76 -14.39 -1.21
N VAL A 121 -5.08 -13.68 -0.32
CA VAL A 121 -5.45 -12.32 0.06
C VAL A 121 -4.35 -11.41 -0.46
N PRO A 122 -4.56 -10.76 -1.60
CA PRO A 122 -3.51 -9.92 -2.18
C PRO A 122 -3.12 -8.77 -1.27
N LEU A 123 -1.82 -8.49 -1.21
CA LEU A 123 -1.25 -7.49 -0.33
C LEU A 123 -0.22 -6.66 -1.10
N LEU A 124 -0.33 -5.35 -0.96
CA LEU A 124 0.73 -4.43 -1.34
C LEU A 124 1.19 -3.74 -0.08
N LEU A 125 2.44 -3.92 0.29
CA LEU A 125 2.99 -3.32 1.51
C LEU A 125 4.10 -2.36 1.12
N LEU A 126 3.96 -1.11 1.56
CA LEU A 126 4.95 -0.08 1.30
C LEU A 126 5.62 0.33 2.59
N ALA A 127 6.94 0.41 2.58
CA ALA A 127 7.71 1.01 3.66
C ALA A 127 8.01 2.43 3.25
N VAL A 128 7.49 3.39 4.00
CA VAL A 128 7.51 4.80 3.62
C VAL A 128 8.41 5.57 4.56
N LYS A 129 9.31 6.35 3.99
CA LYS A 129 10.23 7.16 4.79
C LYS A 129 9.50 8.32 5.44
N GLY A 130 9.77 8.51 6.72
CA GLY A 130 9.22 9.64 7.46
C GLY A 130 8.25 9.22 8.54
N LYS A 131 7.53 10.18 9.06
CA LYS A 131 6.54 9.96 10.11
C LYS A 131 5.17 9.73 9.50
N PRO A 132 4.31 8.96 10.18
CA PRO A 132 2.95 8.76 9.68
C PRO A 132 2.24 10.10 9.49
N PRO A 133 1.44 10.23 8.43
CA PRO A 133 0.71 11.48 8.18
C PRO A 133 -0.46 11.63 9.13
N LEU A 134 -0.92 12.86 9.31
CA LEU A 134 -2.14 13.14 10.05
C LEU A 134 -3.37 12.73 9.25
N THR A 135 -3.30 12.86 7.95
CA THR A 135 -4.38 12.50 7.05
C THR A 135 -3.84 11.63 5.93
N PHE A 136 -4.51 10.52 5.69
CA PHE A 136 -4.13 9.63 4.60
C PHE A 136 -5.32 9.40 3.71
N LYS A 137 -5.11 9.56 2.41
CA LYS A 137 -6.13 9.27 1.40
C LYS A 137 -5.55 8.39 0.33
N TRP A 138 -6.38 7.53 -0.23
CA TRP A 138 -5.95 6.66 -1.32
C TRP A 138 -7.06 6.52 -2.33
N GLU A 139 -6.67 6.15 -3.53
CA GLU A 139 -7.65 5.87 -4.56
C GLU A 139 -7.09 4.84 -5.52
N GLN A 140 -8.00 4.11 -6.12
CA GLN A 140 -7.66 3.14 -7.15
C GLN A 140 -7.86 3.83 -8.50
N LEU A 141 -6.80 3.78 -9.32
CA LEU A 141 -6.89 4.32 -10.67
C LEU A 141 -7.27 3.20 -11.62
N ILE A 142 -8.17 3.51 -12.52
CA ILE A 142 -8.56 2.59 -13.58
C ILE A 142 -7.84 3.05 -14.83
N LEU A 143 -6.83 2.28 -15.22
CA LEU A 143 -6.05 2.60 -16.40
C LEU A 143 -6.56 1.81 -17.59
N PRO A 144 -6.53 2.40 -18.80
CA PRO A 144 -6.99 1.72 -20.00
C PRO A 144 -6.13 0.52 -20.36
#